data_3126f2396f47c1bb1d966ba8122fe51f
#
_entry.id   3126f2396f47c1bb1d966ba8122fe51f
#
_cell.length_a   1.000
_cell.length_b   1.000
_cell.length_c   1.000
_cell.angle_alpha   90.00
_cell.angle_beta   90.00
_cell.angle_gamma   90.00
#
_symmetry.space_group_name_H-M   'P 1'
#
loop_
_entity.id
_entity.type
_entity.pdbx_description
1 polymer ?
#
loop_
_entity_poly.entity_id
_entity_poly.type
_entity_poly.pdbx_seq_one_letter_code
_entity_poly.pdbx_strand_id
1 'polypeptide(L)'
;VFSKRIYKNIETPKVHDIEVFYFDMDYVSGQNFEEFFSTASVNDVEFVVLTLFEYFDTLISTARNVDASNKILKKIDSLKEKTSYPKYIEFLRKYVEDNRIIVPHTFCHGDLTFANIIFHKNRLFFIDFLDCYVDTFLSDLVKLKQDLYHLWAVHNQDVYSVRIHQIYQYIWDKLEVRYESFMNESFHILDAMNALRIEPYLTSERQNVILES
;
A
#
# COMPACT_ATOMS: atom_id res chain seq x y z
N VAL A 1 -16.56 -7.89 2.49
CA VAL A 1 -16.90 -6.47 2.66
C VAL A 1 -16.54 -5.69 1.40
N PHE A 2 -15.38 -5.94 0.78
CA PHE A 2 -14.96 -5.27 -0.46
C PHE A 2 -15.96 -5.53 -1.61
N SER A 3 -16.43 -6.76 -1.76
CA SER A 3 -17.38 -7.17 -2.81
C SER A 3 -18.73 -6.44 -2.80
N LYS A 4 -19.05 -5.70 -1.73
CA LYS A 4 -20.27 -4.88 -1.63
C LYS A 4 -20.08 -3.43 -2.07
N ARG A 5 -18.83 -2.98 -2.31
CA ARG A 5 -18.53 -1.66 -2.84
C ARG A 5 -18.45 -1.74 -4.35
N ILE A 6 -19.16 -0.88 -5.02
CA ILE A 6 -19.15 -0.82 -6.48
C ILE A 6 -18.10 0.21 -6.88
N TYR A 7 -16.97 -0.27 -7.38
CA TYR A 7 -15.99 0.52 -8.11
C TYR A 7 -16.19 0.28 -9.60
N LYS A 8 -16.06 1.32 -10.39
CA LYS A 8 -16.31 1.23 -11.84
C LYS A 8 -15.28 0.34 -12.55
N ASN A 9 -14.02 0.45 -12.14
CA ASN A 9 -12.88 -0.16 -12.84
C ASN A 9 -12.06 -1.10 -11.95
N ILE A 10 -12.49 -1.38 -10.71
CA ILE A 10 -11.79 -2.28 -9.79
C ILE A 10 -12.68 -3.48 -9.49
N GLU A 11 -12.10 -4.65 -9.60
CA GLU A 11 -12.73 -5.92 -9.26
C GLU A 11 -11.85 -6.74 -8.31
N THR A 12 -12.41 -7.78 -7.74
CA THR A 12 -11.69 -8.84 -7.03
C THR A 12 -12.08 -10.17 -7.63
N PRO A 13 -11.18 -11.15 -7.68
CA PRO A 13 -11.55 -12.51 -8.03
C PRO A 13 -12.68 -12.99 -7.13
N LYS A 14 -13.64 -13.71 -7.70
CA LYS A 14 -14.71 -14.29 -6.91
C LYS A 14 -14.16 -15.51 -6.18
N VAL A 15 -14.39 -15.56 -4.88
CA VAL A 15 -14.10 -16.75 -4.06
C VAL A 15 -15.29 -17.68 -4.12
N HIS A 16 -15.07 -18.95 -4.46
CA HIS A 16 -16.10 -19.98 -4.64
C HIS A 16 -16.25 -20.85 -3.41
N ASP A 17 -15.12 -21.27 -2.83
CA ASP A 17 -15.09 -22.12 -1.66
C ASP A 17 -13.96 -21.74 -0.70
N ILE A 18 -14.18 -21.95 0.59
CA ILE A 18 -13.21 -21.66 1.65
C ILE A 18 -13.16 -22.86 2.58
N GLU A 19 -12.03 -23.55 2.58
CA GLU A 19 -11.70 -24.64 3.48
C GLU A 19 -10.65 -24.21 4.51
N VAL A 20 -10.34 -25.07 5.47
CA VAL A 20 -9.39 -24.75 6.55
C VAL A 20 -7.96 -24.46 6.02
N PHE A 21 -7.57 -25.10 4.92
CA PHE A 21 -6.20 -25.05 4.39
C PHE A 21 -6.10 -24.49 2.97
N TYR A 22 -7.22 -24.25 2.29
CA TYR A 22 -7.24 -23.69 0.95
C TYR A 22 -8.53 -22.93 0.68
N PHE A 23 -8.53 -22.13 -0.35
CA PHE A 23 -9.72 -21.51 -0.92
C PHE A 23 -9.63 -21.52 -2.44
N ASP A 24 -10.78 -21.66 -3.07
CA ASP A 24 -10.91 -21.59 -4.53
C ASP A 24 -11.38 -20.21 -4.94
N MET A 25 -10.73 -19.62 -5.93
CA MET A 25 -11.14 -18.34 -6.52
C MET A 25 -11.00 -18.36 -8.03
N ASP A 26 -11.69 -17.42 -8.70
CA ASP A 26 -11.55 -17.22 -10.13
C ASP A 26 -10.10 -16.95 -10.51
N TYR A 27 -9.62 -17.59 -11.56
CA TYR A 27 -8.36 -17.23 -12.18
C TYR A 27 -8.56 -15.96 -13.02
N VAL A 28 -7.78 -14.91 -12.72
CA VAL A 28 -7.78 -13.68 -13.50
C VAL A 28 -6.69 -13.76 -14.56
N SER A 29 -7.11 -13.93 -15.83
CA SER A 29 -6.21 -13.85 -16.98
C SER A 29 -5.89 -12.38 -17.26
N GLY A 30 -4.72 -11.90 -16.84
CA GLY A 30 -4.28 -10.51 -17.01
C GLY A 30 -2.78 -10.41 -17.01
N GLN A 31 -2.30 -9.18 -17.03
CA GLN A 31 -0.87 -8.83 -16.99
C GLN A 31 -0.50 -8.45 -15.56
N ASN A 32 0.70 -8.80 -15.12
CA ASN A 32 1.31 -8.21 -13.95
C ASN A 32 1.78 -6.77 -14.27
N PHE A 33 2.26 -6.05 -13.26
CA PHE A 33 2.67 -4.65 -13.43
C PHE A 33 3.84 -4.49 -14.41
N GLU A 34 4.77 -5.44 -14.47
CA GLU A 34 5.94 -5.38 -15.35
C GLU A 34 5.53 -5.52 -16.82
N GLU A 35 4.71 -6.53 -17.10
CA GLU A 35 4.18 -6.77 -18.43
C GLU A 35 3.33 -5.59 -18.90
N PHE A 36 2.47 -5.08 -18.02
CA PHE A 36 1.58 -3.97 -18.35
C PHE A 36 2.36 -2.67 -18.61
N PHE A 37 3.19 -2.22 -17.65
CA PHE A 37 3.91 -0.96 -17.79
C PHE A 37 5.03 -0.99 -18.83
N SER A 38 5.53 -2.16 -19.22
CA SER A 38 6.51 -2.27 -20.31
C SER A 38 5.96 -1.76 -21.64
N THR A 39 4.65 -1.90 -21.87
CA THR A 39 3.97 -1.56 -23.13
C THR A 39 2.88 -0.50 -23.00
N ALA A 40 2.51 -0.12 -21.77
CA ALA A 40 1.42 0.82 -21.48
C ALA A 40 1.58 2.15 -22.25
N SER A 41 0.51 2.62 -22.84
CA SER A 41 0.44 3.99 -23.38
C SER A 41 0.26 5.01 -22.26
N VAL A 42 0.39 6.30 -22.57
CA VAL A 42 0.07 7.38 -21.62
C VAL A 42 -1.38 7.26 -21.11
N ASN A 43 -2.31 6.91 -22.00
CA ASN A 43 -3.71 6.73 -21.61
C ASN A 43 -3.92 5.55 -20.65
N ASP A 44 -3.13 4.49 -20.79
CA ASP A 44 -3.19 3.35 -19.86
C ASP A 44 -2.67 3.74 -18.47
N VAL A 45 -1.61 4.54 -18.41
CA VAL A 45 -1.08 5.06 -17.14
C VAL A 45 -2.07 6.02 -16.48
N GLU A 46 -2.67 6.93 -17.26
CA GLU A 46 -3.72 7.83 -16.77
C GLU A 46 -4.95 7.04 -16.27
N PHE A 47 -5.33 5.98 -16.96
CA PHE A 47 -6.40 5.09 -16.50
C PHE A 47 -6.09 4.51 -15.11
N VAL A 48 -4.85 4.06 -14.87
CA VAL A 48 -4.43 3.56 -13.54
C VAL A 48 -4.55 4.66 -12.49
N VAL A 49 -4.02 5.86 -12.77
CA VAL A 49 -4.10 7.01 -11.84
C VAL A 49 -5.55 7.33 -11.49
N LEU A 50 -6.42 7.47 -12.49
CA LEU A 50 -7.83 7.80 -12.26
C LEU A 50 -8.57 6.71 -11.51
N THR A 51 -8.22 5.44 -11.74
CA THR A 51 -8.82 4.31 -11.02
C THR A 51 -8.37 4.27 -9.55
N LEU A 52 -7.10 4.57 -9.26
CA LEU A 52 -6.62 4.72 -7.88
C LEU A 52 -7.28 5.92 -7.18
N PHE A 53 -7.51 7.03 -7.89
CA PHE A 53 -8.27 8.17 -7.36
C PHE A 53 -9.70 7.76 -7.01
N GLU A 54 -10.41 7.06 -7.89
CA GLU A 54 -11.75 6.55 -7.61
C GLU A 54 -11.76 5.66 -6.35
N TYR A 55 -10.76 4.81 -6.19
CA TYR A 55 -10.60 3.94 -5.03
C TYR A 55 -10.49 4.75 -3.74
N PHE A 56 -9.50 5.63 -3.65
CA PHE A 56 -9.25 6.40 -2.44
C PHE A 56 -10.36 7.39 -2.14
N ASP A 57 -10.89 8.11 -3.13
CA ASP A 57 -12.00 9.05 -2.94
C ASP A 57 -13.26 8.34 -2.40
N THR A 58 -13.54 7.12 -2.88
CA THR A 58 -14.64 6.31 -2.37
C THR A 58 -14.42 5.93 -0.91
N LEU A 59 -13.20 5.56 -0.51
CA LEU A 59 -12.86 5.27 0.87
C LEU A 59 -12.99 6.52 1.75
N ILE A 60 -12.43 7.63 1.32
CA ILE A 60 -12.45 8.91 2.01
C ILE A 60 -13.89 9.40 2.23
N SER A 61 -14.76 9.24 1.24
CA SER A 61 -16.17 9.69 1.34
C SER A 61 -16.96 9.05 2.48
N THR A 62 -16.52 7.90 2.95
CA THR A 62 -17.16 7.14 4.05
C THR A 62 -16.31 7.10 5.33
N ALA A 63 -15.18 7.80 5.34
CA ALA A 63 -14.24 7.81 6.45
C ALA A 63 -14.82 8.47 7.71
N ARG A 64 -14.42 7.98 8.87
CA ARG A 64 -14.69 8.58 10.17
C ARG A 64 -13.40 8.62 10.97
N ASN A 65 -13.11 9.76 11.58
CA ASN A 65 -11.92 9.89 12.40
C ASN A 65 -12.03 9.04 13.67
N VAL A 66 -11.02 8.21 13.91
CA VAL A 66 -10.91 7.36 15.09
C VAL A 66 -9.52 7.47 15.73
N ASP A 67 -9.45 7.29 17.03
CA ASP A 67 -8.20 7.19 17.76
C ASP A 67 -7.60 5.79 17.54
N ALA A 68 -6.46 5.73 16.86
CA ALA A 68 -5.74 4.50 16.55
C ALA A 68 -4.55 4.23 17.49
N SER A 69 -4.26 5.13 18.45
CA SER A 69 -3.06 5.09 19.30
C SER A 69 -2.80 3.72 19.91
N ASN A 70 -3.82 3.10 20.50
CA ASN A 70 -3.68 1.78 21.13
C ASN A 70 -3.36 0.66 20.13
N LYS A 71 -3.93 0.69 18.93
CA LYS A 71 -3.63 -0.30 17.88
C LYS A 71 -2.20 -0.13 17.38
N ILE A 72 -1.77 1.12 17.21
CA ILE A 72 -0.43 1.50 16.78
C ILE A 72 0.60 1.07 17.83
N LEU A 73 0.40 1.35 19.12
CA LEU A 73 1.28 0.92 20.21
C LEU A 73 1.47 -0.61 20.23
N LYS A 74 0.38 -1.37 20.13
CA LYS A 74 0.46 -2.84 20.04
C LYS A 74 1.30 -3.30 18.83
N LYS A 75 1.18 -2.60 17.70
CA LYS A 75 1.97 -2.93 16.50
C LYS A 75 3.44 -2.59 16.71
N ILE A 76 3.76 -1.43 17.29
CA ILE A 76 5.13 -1.03 17.64
C ILE A 76 5.77 -2.09 18.56
N ASP A 77 5.06 -2.55 19.59
CA ASP A 77 5.55 -3.60 20.49
C ASP A 77 5.88 -4.90 19.76
N SER A 78 5.07 -5.26 18.75
CA SER A 78 5.32 -6.45 17.93
C SER A 78 6.52 -6.35 17.00
N LEU A 79 6.99 -5.14 16.71
CA LEU A 79 8.17 -4.88 15.85
C LEU A 79 9.48 -4.85 16.65
N LYS A 80 9.42 -4.66 17.97
CA LYS A 80 10.59 -4.46 18.83
C LYS A 80 11.65 -5.57 18.72
N GLU A 81 11.21 -6.81 18.57
CA GLU A 81 12.13 -7.97 18.46
C GLU A 81 12.52 -8.31 17.00
N LYS A 82 11.96 -7.59 16.03
CA LYS A 82 12.12 -7.90 14.61
C LYS A 82 13.04 -6.95 13.87
N THR A 83 13.22 -5.75 14.39
CA THR A 83 14.01 -4.69 13.73
C THR A 83 15.39 -4.52 14.36
N SER A 84 16.37 -4.17 13.54
CA SER A 84 17.72 -3.77 13.99
C SER A 84 17.79 -2.34 14.54
N TYR A 85 16.66 -1.62 14.57
CA TYR A 85 16.59 -0.21 14.95
C TYR A 85 15.78 0.05 16.24
N PRO A 86 16.19 -0.48 17.40
CA PRO A 86 15.41 -0.37 18.65
C PRO A 86 15.18 1.08 19.09
N LYS A 87 16.13 2.01 18.81
CA LYS A 87 15.98 3.42 19.15
C LYS A 87 14.82 4.10 18.43
N TYR A 88 14.55 3.73 17.17
CA TYR A 88 13.39 4.26 16.43
C TYR A 88 12.08 3.70 16.99
N ILE A 89 12.07 2.46 17.42
CA ILE A 89 10.92 1.85 18.11
C ILE A 89 10.60 2.60 19.42
N GLU A 90 11.63 2.89 20.22
CA GLU A 90 11.46 3.64 21.47
C GLU A 90 10.97 5.07 21.22
N PHE A 91 11.51 5.73 20.20
CA PHE A 91 11.06 7.07 19.79
C PHE A 91 9.60 7.06 19.36
N LEU A 92 9.21 6.18 18.41
CA LEU A 92 7.84 6.06 17.93
C LEU A 92 6.87 5.71 19.07
N ARG A 93 7.26 4.79 19.94
CA ARG A 93 6.44 4.42 21.09
C ARG A 93 6.16 5.61 21.98
N LYS A 94 7.22 6.32 22.40
CA LYS A 94 7.08 7.52 23.23
C LYS A 94 6.22 8.57 22.55
N TYR A 95 6.45 8.80 21.26
CA TYR A 95 5.68 9.77 20.49
C TYR A 95 4.18 9.45 20.52
N VAL A 96 3.79 8.19 20.27
CA VAL A 96 2.39 7.75 20.26
C VAL A 96 1.79 7.73 21.68
N GLU A 97 2.59 7.52 22.74
CA GLU A 97 2.14 7.64 24.14
C GLU A 97 1.84 9.09 24.52
N ASP A 98 2.61 10.03 24.02
CA ASP A 98 2.48 11.47 24.31
C ASP A 98 1.43 12.16 23.43
N ASN A 99 1.04 11.55 22.28
CA ASN A 99 0.15 12.14 21.29
C ASN A 99 -0.98 11.18 20.89
N ARG A 100 -2.16 11.74 20.65
CA ARG A 100 -3.28 10.97 20.09
C ARG A 100 -3.15 10.89 18.58
N ILE A 101 -3.07 9.67 18.06
CA ILE A 101 -2.99 9.43 16.62
C ILE A 101 -4.39 9.18 16.06
N ILE A 102 -4.91 10.19 15.38
CA ILE A 102 -6.23 10.16 14.78
C ILE A 102 -6.10 9.79 13.31
N VAL A 103 -6.79 8.75 12.88
CA VAL A 103 -6.79 8.30 11.49
C VAL A 103 -8.22 8.27 10.92
N PRO A 104 -8.38 8.51 9.61
CA PRO A 104 -9.64 8.27 8.92
C PRO A 104 -9.88 6.77 8.80
N HIS A 105 -10.76 6.22 9.64
CA HIS A 105 -11.13 4.81 9.61
C HIS A 105 -11.92 4.48 8.34
N THR A 106 -11.36 3.58 7.55
CA THR A 106 -11.94 3.09 6.30
C THR A 106 -11.67 1.60 6.17
N PHE A 107 -12.27 0.98 5.18
CA PHE A 107 -11.73 -0.28 4.66
C PHE A 107 -10.33 -0.03 4.08
N CYS A 108 -9.46 -1.04 4.09
CA CYS A 108 -8.16 -1.03 3.41
C CYS A 108 -7.89 -2.40 2.77
N HIS A 109 -7.03 -2.42 1.77
CA HIS A 109 -6.51 -3.64 1.16
C HIS A 109 -5.51 -4.34 2.09
N GLY A 110 -4.68 -3.54 2.77
CA GLY A 110 -3.69 -4.00 3.73
C GLY A 110 -2.32 -4.32 3.15
N ASP A 111 -2.22 -4.54 1.85
CA ASP A 111 -0.96 -4.73 1.12
C ASP A 111 -1.08 -4.25 -0.33
N LEU A 112 -1.60 -3.06 -0.54
CA LEU A 112 -1.84 -2.49 -1.87
C LEU A 112 -0.50 -2.08 -2.51
N THR A 113 0.13 -3.03 -3.18
CA THR A 113 1.28 -2.83 -4.07
C THR A 113 0.88 -3.21 -5.48
N PHE A 114 1.65 -2.81 -6.49
CA PHE A 114 1.37 -3.23 -7.86
C PHE A 114 1.60 -4.72 -8.10
N ALA A 115 2.37 -5.39 -7.26
CA ALA A 115 2.47 -6.85 -7.28
C ALA A 115 1.14 -7.54 -6.97
N ASN A 116 0.24 -6.87 -6.23
CA ASN A 116 -1.08 -7.35 -5.86
C ASN A 116 -2.21 -6.77 -6.75
N ILE A 117 -1.86 -6.27 -7.94
CA ILE A 117 -2.79 -5.77 -8.94
C ILE A 117 -2.57 -6.52 -10.26
N ILE A 118 -3.64 -7.13 -10.77
CA ILE A 118 -3.66 -7.71 -12.12
C ILE A 118 -4.37 -6.76 -13.07
N PHE A 119 -3.72 -6.46 -14.18
CA PHE A 119 -4.24 -5.56 -15.22
C PHE A 119 -4.91 -6.39 -16.30
N HIS A 120 -6.22 -6.21 -16.46
CA HIS A 120 -6.96 -6.91 -17.49
C HIS A 120 -7.88 -5.94 -18.24
N LYS A 121 -7.60 -5.67 -19.51
CA LYS A 121 -8.34 -4.69 -20.32
C LYS A 121 -8.38 -3.35 -19.59
N ASN A 122 -9.57 -2.77 -19.41
CA ASN A 122 -9.77 -1.51 -18.69
C ASN A 122 -10.24 -1.77 -17.25
N ARG A 123 -9.62 -2.73 -16.54
CA ARG A 123 -9.93 -3.08 -15.16
C ARG A 123 -8.68 -3.44 -14.38
N LEU A 124 -8.68 -3.10 -13.11
CA LEU A 124 -7.70 -3.53 -12.13
C LEU A 124 -8.33 -4.59 -11.23
N PHE A 125 -7.68 -5.74 -11.11
CA PHE A 125 -8.10 -6.77 -10.16
C PHE A 125 -7.18 -6.70 -8.94
N PHE A 126 -7.75 -6.41 -7.78
CA PHE A 126 -7.03 -6.42 -6.52
C PHE A 126 -7.08 -7.83 -5.93
N ILE A 127 -5.92 -8.36 -5.58
CA ILE A 127 -5.70 -9.70 -5.00
C ILE A 127 -4.91 -9.59 -3.68
N ASP A 128 -4.85 -10.66 -2.91
CA ASP A 128 -4.04 -10.77 -1.68
C ASP A 128 -4.34 -9.70 -0.62
N PHE A 129 -5.63 -9.56 -0.29
CA PHE A 129 -6.06 -8.70 0.82
C PHE A 129 -5.54 -9.22 2.15
N LEU A 130 -4.93 -8.34 2.94
CA LEU A 130 -4.43 -8.66 4.27
C LEU A 130 -5.19 -7.88 5.36
N ASP A 131 -5.26 -8.48 6.55
CA ASP A 131 -5.75 -7.80 7.73
C ASP A 131 -4.81 -6.66 8.13
N CYS A 132 -5.38 -5.47 8.27
CA CYS A 132 -4.66 -4.29 8.74
C CYS A 132 -4.68 -4.21 10.26
N TYR A 133 -3.56 -3.81 10.87
CA TYR A 133 -3.56 -3.48 12.29
C TYR A 133 -4.33 -2.19 12.59
N VAL A 134 -4.44 -1.30 11.58
CA VAL A 134 -5.30 -0.11 11.59
C VAL A 134 -6.03 -0.04 10.27
N ASP A 135 -7.37 -0.12 10.33
CA ASP A 135 -8.23 -0.04 9.15
C ASP A 135 -8.34 1.42 8.67
N THR A 136 -7.47 1.81 7.76
CA THR A 136 -7.40 3.15 7.18
C THR A 136 -6.83 3.09 5.76
N PHE A 137 -7.36 3.92 4.86
CA PHE A 137 -6.81 4.04 3.51
C PHE A 137 -5.35 4.55 3.51
N LEU A 138 -4.91 5.20 4.59
CA LEU A 138 -3.52 5.62 4.75
C LEU A 138 -2.56 4.42 4.73
N SER A 139 -3.00 3.25 5.24
CA SER A 139 -2.21 2.02 5.17
C SER A 139 -1.94 1.61 3.72
N ASP A 140 -2.95 1.71 2.85
CA ASP A 140 -2.79 1.40 1.43
C ASP A 140 -1.95 2.46 0.70
N LEU A 141 -2.09 3.73 1.07
CA LEU A 141 -1.28 4.81 0.49
C LEU A 141 0.20 4.67 0.87
N VAL A 142 0.50 4.25 2.12
CA VAL A 142 1.86 3.91 2.57
C VAL A 142 2.43 2.72 1.79
N LYS A 143 1.60 1.73 1.48
CA LYS A 143 2.03 0.58 0.67
C LYS A 143 2.32 0.97 -0.78
N LEU A 144 1.51 1.84 -1.37
CA LEU A 144 1.82 2.39 -2.69
C LEU A 144 3.08 3.25 -2.66
N LYS A 145 3.33 4.04 -1.60
CA LYS A 145 4.60 4.78 -1.44
C LYS A 145 5.79 3.83 -1.41
N GLN A 146 5.71 2.75 -0.62
CA GLN A 146 6.74 1.71 -0.58
C GLN A 146 7.08 1.18 -1.98
N ASP A 147 6.06 0.95 -2.79
CA ASP A 147 6.24 0.38 -4.13
C ASP A 147 6.65 1.42 -5.17
N LEU A 148 5.95 2.55 -5.23
CA LEU A 148 6.12 3.56 -6.27
C LEU A 148 7.31 4.50 -6.04
N TYR A 149 7.47 4.98 -4.82
CA TYR A 149 8.53 5.92 -4.45
C TYR A 149 9.83 5.20 -4.11
N HIS A 150 9.75 4.15 -3.28
CA HIS A 150 10.93 3.37 -2.88
C HIS A 150 11.25 2.21 -3.82
N LEU A 151 10.45 1.98 -4.87
CA LEU A 151 10.69 0.98 -5.93
C LEU A 151 10.82 -0.46 -5.40
N TRP A 152 10.05 -0.81 -4.36
CA TRP A 152 10.18 -2.07 -3.65
C TRP A 152 10.14 -3.30 -4.56
N ALA A 153 9.14 -3.38 -5.47
CA ALA A 153 8.95 -4.53 -6.34
C ALA A 153 10.02 -4.66 -7.44
N VAL A 154 10.69 -3.56 -7.82
CA VAL A 154 11.67 -3.54 -8.92
C VAL A 154 13.12 -3.62 -8.47
N HIS A 155 13.40 -3.50 -7.17
CA HIS A 155 14.78 -3.51 -6.65
C HIS A 155 15.52 -4.85 -6.84
N ASN A 156 14.80 -5.95 -6.93
CA ASN A 156 15.38 -7.29 -7.07
C ASN A 156 15.55 -7.72 -8.54
N GLN A 157 15.34 -6.81 -9.50
CA GLN A 157 15.47 -7.13 -10.91
C GLN A 157 16.86 -6.77 -11.44
N ASP A 158 17.49 -7.70 -12.16
CA ASP A 158 18.79 -7.49 -12.79
C ASP A 158 18.75 -6.40 -13.87
N VAL A 159 17.59 -6.18 -14.46
CA VAL A 159 17.35 -5.13 -15.47
C VAL A 159 16.34 -4.12 -14.95
N TYR A 160 16.86 -3.00 -14.52
CA TYR A 160 16.06 -1.87 -14.09
C TYR A 160 15.47 -1.13 -15.32
N SER A 161 14.16 -1.17 -15.47
CA SER A 161 13.50 -0.42 -16.53
C SER A 161 13.30 1.05 -16.14
N VAL A 162 14.08 1.95 -16.76
CA VAL A 162 13.90 3.41 -16.63
C VAL A 162 12.45 3.82 -16.88
N ARG A 163 11.79 3.16 -17.83
CA ARG A 163 10.39 3.40 -18.16
C ARG A 163 9.46 3.12 -16.96
N ILE A 164 9.61 1.96 -16.31
CA ILE A 164 8.79 1.61 -15.14
C ILE A 164 9.03 2.61 -14.01
N HIS A 165 10.28 2.98 -13.77
CA HIS A 165 10.60 4.01 -12.78
C HIS A 165 9.89 5.34 -13.05
N GLN A 166 9.96 5.83 -14.28
CA GLN A 166 9.29 7.08 -14.66
C GLN A 166 7.77 7.00 -14.50
N ILE A 167 7.17 5.86 -14.85
CA ILE A 167 5.73 5.64 -14.66
C ILE A 167 5.39 5.61 -13.16
N TYR A 168 6.17 4.92 -12.35
CA TYR A 168 6.00 4.84 -10.91
C TYR A 168 6.07 6.23 -10.27
N GLN A 169 7.11 6.98 -10.58
CA GLN A 169 7.26 8.35 -10.11
C GLN A 169 6.07 9.23 -10.53
N TYR A 170 5.66 9.14 -11.80
CA TYR A 170 4.51 9.89 -12.28
C TYR A 170 3.22 9.55 -11.51
N ILE A 171 2.94 8.27 -11.26
CA ILE A 171 1.76 7.85 -10.50
C ILE A 171 1.85 8.35 -9.06
N TRP A 172 3.04 8.24 -8.43
CA TRP A 172 3.24 8.71 -7.07
C TRP A 172 3.03 10.23 -6.96
N ASP A 173 3.63 11.03 -7.83
CA ASP A 173 3.48 12.48 -7.85
C ASP A 173 2.00 12.89 -7.95
N LYS A 174 1.20 12.16 -8.74
CA LYS A 174 -0.25 12.41 -8.84
C LYS A 174 -1.00 12.08 -7.54
N LEU A 175 -0.66 10.98 -6.88
CA LEU A 175 -1.25 10.58 -5.59
C LEU A 175 -0.84 11.56 -4.49
N GLU A 176 0.44 11.92 -4.42
CA GLU A 176 0.98 12.85 -3.43
C GLU A 176 0.28 14.19 -3.50
N VAL A 177 0.22 14.81 -4.68
CA VAL A 177 -0.48 16.10 -4.88
C VAL A 177 -1.97 16.00 -4.51
N ARG A 178 -2.66 14.92 -4.92
CA ARG A 178 -4.09 14.78 -4.65
C ARG A 178 -4.41 14.58 -3.17
N TYR A 179 -3.56 13.83 -2.46
CA TYR A 179 -3.81 13.43 -1.07
C TYR A 179 -2.86 14.12 -0.08
N GLU A 180 -2.18 15.21 -0.46
CA GLU A 180 -1.27 15.99 0.37
C GLU A 180 -1.85 16.29 1.76
N SER A 181 -3.10 16.72 1.82
CA SER A 181 -3.78 17.04 3.09
C SER A 181 -3.91 15.86 4.06
N PHE A 182 -3.77 14.63 3.58
CA PHE A 182 -3.78 13.41 4.38
C PHE A 182 -2.38 12.90 4.72
N MET A 183 -1.33 13.43 4.09
CA MET A 183 0.07 13.10 4.39
C MET A 183 0.57 13.87 5.62
N ASN A 184 -0.23 13.82 6.66
CA ASN A 184 0.01 14.43 7.96
C ASN A 184 0.78 13.49 8.90
N GLU A 185 0.86 13.85 10.16
CA GLU A 185 1.52 13.10 11.23
C GLU A 185 1.11 11.60 11.26
N SER A 186 -0.18 11.31 11.13
CA SER A 186 -0.66 9.92 11.16
C SER A 186 -0.13 9.09 9.99
N PHE A 187 -0.06 9.69 8.79
CA PHE A 187 0.56 9.07 7.63
C PHE A 187 2.04 8.78 7.86
N HIS A 188 2.80 9.76 8.37
CA HIS A 188 4.24 9.60 8.61
C HIS A 188 4.54 8.54 9.67
N ILE A 189 3.71 8.41 10.71
CA ILE A 189 3.84 7.33 11.70
C ILE A 189 3.61 5.96 11.04
N LEU A 190 2.57 5.82 10.23
CA LEU A 190 2.29 4.57 9.53
C LEU A 190 3.40 4.22 8.52
N ASP A 191 3.97 5.22 7.85
CA ASP A 191 5.07 5.07 6.91
C ASP A 191 6.35 4.60 7.61
N ALA A 192 6.74 5.26 8.70
CA ALA A 192 7.87 4.86 9.52
C ALA A 192 7.72 3.43 10.08
N MET A 193 6.51 3.07 10.54
CA MET A 193 6.23 1.71 11.00
C MET A 193 6.30 0.69 9.87
N ASN A 194 5.87 1.06 8.67
CA ASN A 194 6.00 0.19 7.51
C ASN A 194 7.48 -0.01 7.12
N ALA A 195 8.30 1.04 7.14
CA ALA A 195 9.74 0.96 6.91
C ALA A 195 10.42 0.00 7.91
N LEU A 196 10.13 0.14 9.21
CA LEU A 196 10.65 -0.76 10.24
C LEU A 196 10.15 -2.21 10.09
N ARG A 197 8.94 -2.41 9.57
CA ARG A 197 8.38 -3.73 9.32
C ARG A 197 9.08 -4.46 8.19
N ILE A 198 9.47 -3.74 7.14
CA ILE A 198 10.11 -4.34 5.95
C ILE A 198 11.62 -4.43 6.08
N GLU A 199 12.24 -3.72 7.03
CA GLU A 199 13.69 -3.71 7.26
C GLU A 199 14.31 -5.11 7.31
N PRO A 200 13.75 -6.13 8.01
CA PRO A 200 14.34 -7.46 8.02
C PRO A 200 14.38 -8.17 6.66
N TYR A 201 13.64 -7.68 5.68
CA TYR A 201 13.57 -8.24 4.32
C TYR A 201 14.45 -7.48 3.32
N LEU A 202 15.17 -6.44 3.78
CA LEU A 202 16.09 -5.69 2.93
C LEU A 202 17.32 -6.55 2.62
N THR A 203 17.51 -6.87 1.36
CA THR A 203 18.59 -7.77 0.90
C THR A 203 19.69 -7.03 0.14
N SER A 204 19.50 -5.75 -0.18
CA SER A 204 20.45 -4.97 -0.98
C SER A 204 20.70 -3.59 -0.38
N GLU A 205 21.87 -3.00 -0.65
CA GLU A 205 22.20 -1.62 -0.26
C GLU A 205 21.21 -0.61 -0.86
N ARG A 206 20.65 -0.88 -2.04
CA ARG A 206 19.66 -0.02 -2.68
C ARG A 206 18.35 0.07 -1.91
N GLN A 207 17.97 -1.02 -1.23
CA GLN A 207 16.76 -1.03 -0.39
C GLN A 207 16.95 -0.27 0.92
N ASN A 208 18.17 -0.08 1.39
CA ASN A 208 18.44 0.68 2.62
C ASN A 208 18.03 2.16 2.52
N VAL A 209 17.92 2.70 1.31
CA VAL A 209 17.41 4.08 1.08
C VAL A 209 15.99 4.27 1.67
N ILE A 210 15.20 3.19 1.78
CA ILE A 210 13.87 3.23 2.40
C ILE A 210 13.93 3.63 3.89
N LEU A 211 15.03 3.29 4.57
CA LEU A 211 15.21 3.60 6.00
C LEU A 211 15.79 5.00 6.23
N GLU A 212 16.34 5.62 5.20
CA GLU A 212 16.98 6.93 5.26
C GLU A 212 16.03 8.08 4.84
N SER A 213 14.91 7.75 4.22
CA SER A 213 13.88 8.69 3.72
C SER A 213 12.73 8.90 4.70
#